data_6af334aa55f24ad089504022804d224d
#
_entry.id   6af334aa55f24ad089504022804d224d
#
_cell.length_a   1.000
_cell.length_b   1.000
_cell.length_c   1.000
_cell.angle_alpha   90.00
_cell.angle_beta   90.00
_cell.angle_gamma   90.00
#
_symmetry.space_group_name_H-M   'P 1'
#
loop_
_entity.id
_entity.type
_entity.pdbx_description
1 polymer ?
#
loop_
_entity_poly.entity_id
_entity_poly.type
_entity_poly.pdbx_seq_one_letter_code
_entity_poly.pdbx_strand_id
1 'polypeptide(L)'
;MASFRRTLQLPSTIALVVGGIIGSGIFMKPASMMSQLGSPVWLLGVWILAGLITLCGALSNAELATLYPETGGQYVFFDKIFGKRFAFLYGWAALAVFNTGGNASVAYVCSNYAGYFIQLPNFAAATEQAARIHIPLIGDIYPLENFGVKSVTILIIILFTWINYYSLQWGASLQRWLTWIKLVAIAILLLGVMKSSVGSLSHFSETLPSKPEGWATVAAWMAALSGAFWGYEGWNNITFVSGEIKEPQRNIPLSLFIGLLICTLVYVSLSAAFVYILSPSAMAGSSWVASDAARLMGGVMGAAIITGMVVVSTLGATNGNILSTARVTYALGASNRLFSWAGEIHPRFNTPGNALWLNAIWTILLIISGSFDMLTDMLVFVSWFFYGMSALGVILLRIRMPEAPRPYKVPGYPYIPLIFILFTVCFLVATLVTDIQQYLTGKTHLINSLLGVAITLLGLPLYYWSKSKN
;
A
#
# COMPACT_ATOMS: atom_id res chain seq x y z
N MET A 1 19.84 22.06 -7.27
CA MET A 1 18.58 21.61 -6.63
C MET A 1 18.51 22.20 -5.24
N ALA A 2 17.40 22.83 -4.85
CA ALA A 2 17.25 23.34 -3.50
C ALA A 2 17.29 22.15 -2.52
N SER A 3 18.24 22.16 -1.58
CA SER A 3 18.37 21.11 -0.58
C SER A 3 17.31 21.33 0.49
N PHE A 4 16.50 20.31 0.75
CA PHE A 4 15.56 20.32 1.87
C PHE A 4 16.33 20.40 3.20
N ARG A 5 15.78 21.16 4.18
CA ARG A 5 16.39 21.24 5.51
C ARG A 5 16.13 19.94 6.28
N ARG A 6 17.17 19.39 6.91
CA ARG A 6 17.07 18.21 7.79
C ARG A 6 16.40 18.60 9.11
N THR A 7 15.12 18.31 9.23
CA THR A 7 14.31 18.69 10.41
C THR A 7 13.73 17.49 11.16
N LEU A 8 13.54 16.34 10.48
CA LEU A 8 12.88 15.16 11.04
C LEU A 8 13.78 14.39 12.01
N GLN A 9 13.35 14.26 13.25
CA GLN A 9 14.00 13.48 14.31
C GLN A 9 13.41 12.08 14.41
N LEU A 10 14.05 11.17 15.18
CA LEU A 10 13.64 9.78 15.34
C LEU A 10 12.14 9.58 15.69
N PRO A 11 11.53 10.30 16.66
CA PRO A 11 10.10 10.11 16.94
C PRO A 11 9.20 10.46 15.75
N SER A 12 9.57 11.51 15.00
CA SER A 12 8.81 11.92 13.81
C SER A 12 8.96 10.91 12.67
N THR A 13 10.14 10.32 12.52
CA THR A 13 10.38 9.30 11.48
C THR A 13 9.70 7.97 11.81
N ILE A 14 9.67 7.55 13.10
CA ILE A 14 8.85 6.41 13.54
C ILE A 14 7.37 6.66 13.26
N ALA A 15 6.87 7.85 13.64
CA ALA A 15 5.47 8.21 13.39
C ALA A 15 5.13 8.24 11.89
N LEU A 16 6.09 8.61 11.03
CA LEU A 16 5.92 8.59 9.59
C LEU A 16 5.81 7.16 9.05
N VAL A 17 6.65 6.23 9.53
CA VAL A 17 6.58 4.80 9.16
C VAL A 17 5.26 4.20 9.65
N VAL A 18 4.97 4.32 10.95
CA VAL A 18 3.72 3.77 11.55
C VAL A 18 2.49 4.40 10.92
N GLY A 19 2.50 5.72 10.72
CA GLY A 19 1.40 6.47 10.12
C GLY A 19 1.16 6.13 8.65
N GLY A 20 2.23 5.81 7.91
CA GLY A 20 2.16 5.38 6.52
C GLY A 20 1.66 3.93 6.36
N ILE A 21 2.05 3.03 7.27
CA ILE A 21 1.66 1.63 7.25
C ILE A 21 0.24 1.42 7.82
N ILE A 22 -0.04 1.91 9.05
CA ILE A 22 -1.36 1.76 9.66
C ILE A 22 -2.36 2.63 8.90
N GLY A 23 -2.96 2.05 7.89
CA GLY A 23 -3.98 2.68 7.03
C GLY A 23 -5.30 1.92 7.09
N SER A 24 -5.83 1.68 5.92
CA SER A 24 -7.09 0.97 5.68
C SER A 24 -6.95 -0.56 5.67
N GLY A 25 -5.72 -1.10 5.50
CA GLY A 25 -5.47 -2.52 5.26
C GLY A 25 -5.99 -3.43 6.36
N ILE A 26 -5.74 -3.08 7.62
CA ILE A 26 -6.19 -3.86 8.77
C ILE A 26 -7.71 -3.89 8.96
N PHE A 27 -8.43 -2.95 8.37
CA PHE A 27 -9.89 -2.90 8.46
C PHE A 27 -10.59 -3.63 7.31
N MET A 28 -9.92 -3.80 6.16
CA MET A 28 -10.51 -4.43 4.97
C MET A 28 -10.05 -5.87 4.74
N LYS A 29 -8.73 -6.13 4.85
CA LYS A 29 -8.16 -7.42 4.44
C LYS A 29 -8.40 -8.60 5.39
N PRO A 30 -8.63 -8.45 6.71
CA PRO A 30 -8.85 -9.60 7.59
C PRO A 30 -10.01 -10.51 7.18
N ALA A 31 -11.13 -9.96 6.65
CA ALA A 31 -12.26 -10.75 6.17
C ALA A 31 -11.89 -11.64 4.97
N SER A 32 -11.31 -11.03 3.93
CA SER A 32 -10.89 -11.77 2.73
C SER A 32 -9.78 -12.78 3.04
N MET A 33 -8.83 -12.43 3.91
CA MET A 33 -7.80 -13.36 4.38
C MET A 33 -8.40 -14.53 5.16
N MET A 34 -9.40 -14.28 6.02
CA MET A 34 -10.12 -15.35 6.75
C MET A 34 -10.85 -16.28 5.78
N SER A 35 -11.53 -15.74 4.76
CA SER A 35 -12.23 -16.55 3.76
C SER A 35 -11.27 -17.40 2.92
N GLN A 36 -10.05 -16.90 2.62
CA GLN A 36 -9.02 -17.61 1.88
C GLN A 36 -8.34 -18.71 2.71
N LEU A 37 -8.02 -18.41 3.98
CA LEU A 37 -7.25 -19.29 4.87
C LEU A 37 -8.11 -20.31 5.62
N GLY A 38 -9.36 -19.94 5.91
CA GLY A 38 -10.29 -20.76 6.69
C GLY A 38 -9.85 -21.05 8.12
N SER A 39 -8.82 -20.36 8.64
CA SER A 39 -8.25 -20.61 9.97
C SER A 39 -7.75 -19.32 10.63
N PRO A 40 -8.24 -19.01 11.85
CA PRO A 40 -7.76 -17.88 12.64
C PRO A 40 -6.26 -17.92 12.94
N VAL A 41 -5.74 -19.09 13.26
CA VAL A 41 -4.30 -19.26 13.56
C VAL A 41 -3.47 -18.96 12.33
N TRP A 42 -3.92 -19.37 11.15
CA TRP A 42 -3.23 -19.05 9.90
C TRP A 42 -3.32 -17.56 9.57
N LEU A 43 -4.45 -16.92 9.83
CA LEU A 43 -4.61 -15.46 9.66
C LEU A 43 -3.57 -14.68 10.48
N LEU A 44 -3.42 -15.03 11.77
CA LEU A 44 -2.41 -14.41 12.65
C LEU A 44 -0.99 -14.73 12.17
N GLY A 45 -0.74 -15.97 11.74
CA GLY A 45 0.54 -16.40 11.17
C GLY A 45 0.93 -15.62 9.92
N VAL A 46 -0.03 -15.32 9.03
CA VAL A 46 0.20 -14.50 7.82
C VAL A 46 0.60 -13.08 8.18
N TRP A 47 -0.04 -12.43 9.15
CA TRP A 47 0.36 -11.09 9.60
C TRP A 47 1.78 -11.06 10.16
N ILE A 48 2.17 -12.06 10.96
CA ILE A 48 3.53 -12.17 11.51
C ILE A 48 4.53 -12.41 10.39
N LEU A 49 4.27 -13.36 9.51
CA LEU A 49 5.17 -13.69 8.39
C LEU A 49 5.35 -12.50 7.45
N ALA A 50 4.26 -11.84 7.07
CA ALA A 50 4.30 -10.65 6.23
C ALA A 50 5.13 -9.52 6.87
N GLY A 51 4.97 -9.31 8.19
CA GLY A 51 5.76 -8.33 8.94
C GLY A 51 7.25 -8.66 8.94
N LEU A 52 7.62 -9.92 9.16
CA LEU A 52 9.01 -10.39 9.16
C LEU A 52 9.66 -10.25 7.77
N ILE A 53 8.96 -10.66 6.72
CA ILE A 53 9.46 -10.54 5.35
C ILE A 53 9.60 -9.06 4.95
N THR A 54 8.60 -8.24 5.27
CA THR A 54 8.68 -6.79 5.03
C THR A 54 9.85 -6.16 5.79
N LEU A 55 10.12 -6.60 7.01
CA LEU A 55 11.27 -6.14 7.79
C LEU A 55 12.61 -6.50 7.10
N CYS A 56 12.74 -7.69 6.54
CA CYS A 56 13.93 -8.07 5.78
C CYS A 56 14.16 -7.12 4.58
N GLY A 57 13.11 -6.80 3.84
CA GLY A 57 13.15 -5.83 2.74
C GLY A 57 13.48 -4.42 3.21
N ALA A 58 12.85 -3.97 4.30
CA ALA A 58 13.04 -2.64 4.87
C ALA A 58 14.47 -2.43 5.38
N LEU A 59 15.04 -3.39 6.09
CA LEU A 59 16.43 -3.34 6.57
C LEU A 59 17.42 -3.35 5.40
N SER A 60 17.15 -4.11 4.34
CA SER A 60 17.96 -4.09 3.12
C SER A 60 17.89 -2.71 2.45
N ASN A 61 16.69 -2.14 2.31
CA ASN A 61 16.50 -0.83 1.70
C ASN A 61 17.07 0.31 2.56
N ALA A 62 17.16 0.13 3.88
CA ALA A 62 17.79 1.09 4.79
C ALA A 62 19.30 1.27 4.49
N GLU A 63 20.00 0.22 4.06
CA GLU A 63 21.40 0.34 3.65
C GLU A 63 21.54 1.26 2.43
N LEU A 64 20.66 1.14 1.44
CA LEU A 64 20.63 2.01 0.27
C LEU A 64 20.27 3.46 0.65
N ALA A 65 19.26 3.63 1.51
CA ALA A 65 18.81 4.94 1.96
C ALA A 65 19.85 5.70 2.80
N THR A 66 20.70 4.98 3.52
CA THR A 66 21.80 5.59 4.28
C THR A 66 23.04 5.85 3.43
N LEU A 67 23.24 5.06 2.38
CA LEU A 67 24.31 5.26 1.41
C LEU A 67 24.01 6.46 0.49
N TYR A 68 22.75 6.61 0.09
CA TYR A 68 22.27 7.69 -0.77
C TYR A 68 21.09 8.45 -0.08
N PRO A 69 21.39 9.28 0.95
CA PRO A 69 20.36 9.96 1.73
C PRO A 69 19.81 11.19 0.99
N GLU A 70 19.33 10.97 -0.23
CA GLU A 70 18.73 11.97 -1.11
C GLU A 70 17.23 11.79 -1.15
N THR A 71 16.47 12.89 -1.40
CA THR A 71 15.02 12.84 -1.61
C THR A 71 14.70 12.14 -2.93
N GLY A 72 13.75 11.20 -2.94
CA GLY A 72 13.35 10.41 -4.10
C GLY A 72 13.50 8.89 -3.91
N GLY A 73 14.13 8.46 -2.81
CA GLY A 73 14.19 7.05 -2.40
C GLY A 73 14.70 6.11 -3.48
N GLN A 74 13.94 5.05 -3.75
CA GLN A 74 14.32 4.01 -4.70
C GLN A 74 14.61 4.53 -6.12
N TYR A 75 13.99 5.64 -6.54
CA TYR A 75 14.31 6.26 -7.83
C TYR A 75 15.81 6.61 -7.91
N VAL A 76 16.32 7.25 -6.85
CA VAL A 76 17.75 7.61 -6.75
C VAL A 76 18.63 6.36 -6.67
N PHE A 77 18.23 5.37 -5.86
CA PHE A 77 18.98 4.13 -5.71
C PHE A 77 19.13 3.41 -7.05
N PHE A 78 18.03 3.27 -7.80
CA PHE A 78 18.04 2.59 -9.09
C PHE A 78 18.83 3.33 -10.16
N ASP A 79 18.86 4.67 -10.14
CA ASP A 79 19.72 5.43 -11.03
C ASP A 79 21.20 5.11 -10.79
N LYS A 80 21.62 5.03 -9.53
CA LYS A 80 23.01 4.70 -9.14
C LYS A 80 23.38 3.23 -9.38
N ILE A 81 22.44 2.29 -9.22
CA ILE A 81 22.71 0.84 -9.26
C ILE A 81 22.56 0.29 -10.68
N PHE A 82 21.43 0.61 -11.34
CA PHE A 82 21.02 0.03 -12.61
C PHE A 82 20.99 1.04 -13.76
N GLY A 83 21.20 2.33 -13.46
CA GLY A 83 21.24 3.42 -14.43
C GLY A 83 19.87 4.01 -14.79
N LYS A 84 19.91 5.11 -15.53
CA LYS A 84 18.77 6.00 -15.84
C LYS A 84 17.55 5.29 -16.44
N ARG A 85 17.77 4.26 -17.26
CA ARG A 85 16.69 3.51 -17.90
C ARG A 85 15.82 2.78 -16.89
N PHE A 86 16.46 2.08 -15.96
CA PHE A 86 15.75 1.34 -14.92
C PHE A 86 15.11 2.28 -13.89
N ALA A 87 15.79 3.37 -13.51
CA ALA A 87 15.22 4.41 -12.67
C ALA A 87 13.96 5.03 -13.30
N PHE A 88 13.99 5.32 -14.60
CA PHE A 88 12.80 5.80 -15.31
C PHE A 88 11.65 4.79 -15.27
N LEU A 89 11.95 3.50 -15.51
CA LEU A 89 10.93 2.45 -15.43
C LEU A 89 10.29 2.37 -14.04
N TYR A 90 11.08 2.48 -12.98
CA TYR A 90 10.58 2.58 -11.62
C TYR A 90 9.69 3.81 -11.41
N GLY A 91 10.17 4.99 -11.81
CA GLY A 91 9.41 6.24 -11.68
C GLY A 91 8.08 6.21 -12.45
N TRP A 92 8.09 5.62 -13.65
CA TRP A 92 6.88 5.39 -14.43
C TRP A 92 5.94 4.39 -13.73
N ALA A 93 6.46 3.23 -13.26
CA ALA A 93 5.66 2.26 -12.53
C ALA A 93 5.08 2.84 -11.24
N ALA A 94 5.85 3.70 -10.54
CA ALA A 94 5.37 4.43 -9.39
C ALA A 94 4.18 5.32 -9.72
N LEU A 95 4.30 6.10 -10.80
CA LEU A 95 3.20 6.95 -11.29
C LEU A 95 2.02 6.12 -11.78
N ALA A 96 2.28 5.12 -12.64
CA ALA A 96 1.23 4.47 -13.42
C ALA A 96 0.56 3.29 -12.72
N VAL A 97 1.20 2.70 -11.68
CA VAL A 97 0.71 1.49 -11.02
C VAL A 97 0.62 1.67 -9.50
N PHE A 98 1.76 1.70 -8.77
CA PHE A 98 1.68 1.45 -7.34
C PHE A 98 1.40 2.70 -6.49
N ASN A 99 1.90 3.89 -6.79
CA ASN A 99 1.57 5.09 -6.01
C ASN A 99 0.13 5.55 -6.24
N THR A 100 -0.28 5.62 -7.49
CA THR A 100 -1.64 6.02 -7.87
C THR A 100 -2.67 4.94 -7.56
N GLY A 101 -2.31 3.66 -7.74
CA GLY A 101 -3.10 2.53 -7.29
C GLY A 101 -3.27 2.52 -5.77
N GLY A 102 -2.22 2.84 -5.01
CA GLY A 102 -2.27 3.01 -3.56
C GLY A 102 -3.19 4.14 -3.11
N ASN A 103 -3.10 5.30 -3.78
CA ASN A 103 -4.01 6.42 -3.53
C ASN A 103 -5.47 6.03 -3.79
N ALA A 104 -5.73 5.34 -4.92
CA ALA A 104 -7.05 4.84 -5.27
C ALA A 104 -7.58 3.85 -4.24
N SER A 105 -6.77 2.84 -3.87
CA SER A 105 -7.19 1.77 -2.95
C SER A 105 -7.53 2.29 -1.56
N VAL A 106 -6.72 3.20 -1.01
CA VAL A 106 -6.99 3.77 0.33
C VAL A 106 -8.26 4.64 0.31
N ALA A 107 -8.45 5.45 -0.73
CA ALA A 107 -9.66 6.25 -0.91
C ALA A 107 -10.90 5.37 -1.15
N TYR A 108 -10.74 4.23 -1.82
CA TYR A 108 -11.80 3.25 -2.03
C TYR A 108 -12.31 2.66 -0.72
N VAL A 109 -11.41 2.35 0.21
CA VAL A 109 -11.79 1.89 1.56
C VAL A 109 -12.61 2.95 2.30
N CYS A 110 -12.20 4.22 2.21
CA CYS A 110 -12.98 5.31 2.79
C CYS A 110 -14.41 5.32 2.26
N SER A 111 -14.57 5.21 0.94
CA SER A 111 -15.88 5.21 0.28
C SER A 111 -16.71 3.98 0.65
N ASN A 112 -16.10 2.80 0.76
CA ASN A 112 -16.79 1.59 1.21
C ASN A 112 -17.31 1.71 2.64
N TYR A 113 -16.51 2.24 3.57
CA TYR A 113 -16.95 2.47 4.95
C TYR A 113 -17.97 3.61 5.06
N ALA A 114 -17.92 4.64 4.19
CA ALA A 114 -18.94 5.66 4.10
C ALA A 114 -20.30 5.06 3.66
N GLY A 115 -20.28 4.00 2.85
CA GLY A 115 -21.46 3.22 2.45
C GLY A 115 -22.23 2.58 3.60
N TYR A 116 -21.62 2.44 4.79
CA TYR A 116 -22.32 2.03 6.01
C TYR A 116 -23.39 3.05 6.46
N PHE A 117 -23.12 4.35 6.25
CA PHE A 117 -24.02 5.42 6.66
C PHE A 117 -24.97 5.85 5.56
N ILE A 118 -24.57 5.73 4.30
CA ILE A 118 -25.27 6.28 3.13
C ILE A 118 -25.33 5.19 2.06
N GLN A 119 -26.53 4.87 1.58
CA GLN A 119 -26.68 3.98 0.43
C GLN A 119 -26.15 4.69 -0.82
N LEU A 120 -25.03 4.19 -1.34
CA LEU A 120 -24.42 4.73 -2.55
C LEU A 120 -25.11 4.15 -3.78
N PRO A 121 -25.39 4.98 -4.81
CA PRO A 121 -26.11 4.54 -6.00
C PRO A 121 -25.26 3.58 -6.84
N ASN A 122 -25.89 2.53 -7.37
CA ASN A 122 -25.30 1.61 -8.33
C ASN A 122 -26.19 1.53 -9.57
N PHE A 123 -25.59 1.24 -10.71
CA PHE A 123 -26.33 0.95 -11.92
C PHE A 123 -26.95 -0.46 -11.85
N ALA A 124 -27.95 -0.72 -12.70
CA ALA A 124 -28.45 -2.07 -12.88
C ALA A 124 -27.37 -2.96 -13.51
N ALA A 125 -27.32 -4.24 -13.13
CA ALA A 125 -26.30 -5.18 -13.61
C ALA A 125 -26.21 -5.24 -15.15
N ALA A 126 -27.34 -5.10 -15.86
CA ALA A 126 -27.35 -5.04 -17.33
C ALA A 126 -26.59 -3.82 -17.88
N THR A 127 -26.70 -2.66 -17.20
CA THR A 127 -25.98 -1.43 -17.60
C THR A 127 -24.49 -1.54 -17.31
N GLU A 128 -24.11 -2.15 -16.16
CA GLU A 128 -22.71 -2.40 -15.81
C GLU A 128 -22.05 -3.33 -16.83
N GLN A 129 -22.74 -4.39 -17.22
CA GLN A 129 -22.26 -5.34 -18.25
C GLN A 129 -22.19 -4.71 -19.65
N ALA A 130 -23.12 -3.85 -20.02
CA ALA A 130 -23.10 -3.16 -21.31
C ALA A 130 -21.89 -2.22 -21.47
N ALA A 131 -21.36 -1.71 -20.37
CA ALA A 131 -20.18 -0.84 -20.35
C ALA A 131 -18.84 -1.63 -20.26
N ARG A 132 -18.87 -2.95 -20.42
CA ARG A 132 -17.67 -3.81 -20.40
C ARG A 132 -16.70 -3.42 -21.49
N ILE A 133 -15.41 -3.32 -21.11
CA ILE A 133 -14.29 -3.09 -22.01
C ILE A 133 -13.40 -4.34 -21.98
N HIS A 134 -13.27 -5.03 -23.10
CA HIS A 134 -12.41 -6.20 -23.22
C HIS A 134 -10.98 -5.80 -23.57
N ILE A 135 -10.00 -6.26 -22.80
CA ILE A 135 -8.57 -6.09 -23.05
C ILE A 135 -8.00 -7.46 -23.46
N PRO A 136 -7.54 -7.63 -24.71
CA PRO A 136 -6.98 -8.89 -25.19
C PRO A 136 -5.87 -9.40 -24.26
N LEU A 137 -5.87 -10.71 -23.94
CA LEU A 137 -4.91 -11.44 -23.10
C LEU A 137 -4.95 -11.09 -21.60
N ILE A 138 -5.68 -10.05 -21.18
CA ILE A 138 -5.70 -9.58 -19.81
C ILE A 138 -7.08 -9.82 -19.17
N GLY A 139 -8.17 -9.52 -19.89
CA GLY A 139 -9.54 -9.74 -19.41
C GLY A 139 -10.46 -8.53 -19.59
N ASP A 140 -11.50 -8.45 -18.76
CA ASP A 140 -12.58 -7.47 -18.88
C ASP A 140 -12.54 -6.44 -17.74
N ILE A 141 -12.81 -5.19 -18.10
CA ILE A 141 -12.97 -4.06 -17.17
C ILE A 141 -14.44 -3.63 -17.17
N TYR A 142 -14.95 -3.29 -15.98
CA TYR A 142 -16.32 -2.81 -15.77
C TYR A 142 -16.31 -1.39 -15.18
N PRO A 143 -16.26 -0.33 -16.01
CA PRO A 143 -16.13 1.06 -15.54
C PRO A 143 -17.30 1.51 -14.66
N LEU A 144 -18.52 1.03 -14.91
CA LEU A 144 -19.74 1.42 -14.20
C LEU A 144 -20.01 0.58 -12.95
N GLU A 145 -19.26 -0.51 -12.73
CA GLU A 145 -19.39 -1.33 -11.52
C GLU A 145 -19.08 -0.50 -10.26
N ASN A 146 -19.92 -0.65 -9.22
CA ASN A 146 -19.79 0.10 -7.96
C ASN A 146 -19.71 1.63 -8.15
N PHE A 147 -20.51 2.18 -9.06
CA PHE A 147 -20.48 3.58 -9.49
C PHE A 147 -20.50 4.57 -8.31
N GLY A 148 -21.33 4.36 -7.31
CA GLY A 148 -21.43 5.25 -6.16
C GLY A 148 -20.14 5.28 -5.33
N VAL A 149 -19.54 4.11 -5.09
CA VAL A 149 -18.25 4.01 -4.39
C VAL A 149 -17.14 4.69 -5.20
N LYS A 150 -17.07 4.41 -6.52
CA LYS A 150 -16.10 5.06 -7.42
C LYS A 150 -16.23 6.58 -7.43
N SER A 151 -17.47 7.08 -7.47
CA SER A 151 -17.76 8.52 -7.48
C SER A 151 -17.27 9.22 -6.21
N VAL A 152 -17.58 8.66 -5.04
CA VAL A 152 -17.09 9.19 -3.75
C VAL A 152 -15.55 9.12 -3.67
N THR A 153 -14.96 8.02 -4.16
CA THR A 153 -13.50 7.85 -4.21
C THR A 153 -12.84 8.94 -5.06
N ILE A 154 -13.39 9.24 -6.23
CA ILE A 154 -12.91 10.30 -7.12
C ILE A 154 -13.01 11.68 -6.45
N LEU A 155 -14.13 11.96 -5.79
CA LEU A 155 -14.31 13.23 -5.06
C LEU A 155 -13.27 13.40 -3.96
N ILE A 156 -12.94 12.33 -3.20
CA ILE A 156 -11.91 12.34 -2.16
C ILE A 156 -10.54 12.65 -2.78
N ILE A 157 -10.18 12.01 -3.90
CA ILE A 157 -8.91 12.27 -4.60
C ILE A 157 -8.82 13.71 -5.06
N ILE A 158 -9.86 14.25 -5.68
CA ILE A 158 -9.90 15.64 -6.14
C ILE A 158 -9.74 16.60 -4.96
N LEU A 159 -10.50 16.38 -3.89
CA LEU A 159 -10.50 17.25 -2.69
C LEU A 159 -9.10 17.33 -2.06
N PHE A 160 -8.47 16.17 -1.78
CA PHE A 160 -7.15 16.18 -1.15
C PHE A 160 -6.03 16.63 -2.09
N THR A 161 -6.16 16.38 -3.38
CA THR A 161 -5.24 16.95 -4.37
C THR A 161 -5.33 18.48 -4.35
N TRP A 162 -6.54 19.01 -4.33
CA TRP A 162 -6.79 20.46 -4.28
C TRP A 162 -6.23 21.08 -3.00
N ILE A 163 -6.47 20.48 -1.81
CA ILE A 163 -5.92 20.95 -0.53
C ILE A 163 -4.39 20.98 -0.56
N ASN A 164 -3.75 19.89 -1.03
CA ASN A 164 -2.29 19.78 -1.07
C ASN A 164 -1.66 20.67 -2.18
N TYR A 165 -2.41 21.00 -3.20
CA TYR A 165 -1.99 21.95 -4.24
C TYR A 165 -1.80 23.36 -3.67
N TYR A 166 -2.74 23.84 -2.85
CA TYR A 166 -2.69 25.19 -2.28
C TYR A 166 -1.80 25.32 -1.06
N SER A 167 -1.66 24.28 -0.24
CA SER A 167 -0.89 24.37 1.01
C SER A 167 -0.36 23.03 1.52
N LEU A 168 0.96 22.89 1.50
CA LEU A 168 1.66 21.79 2.16
C LEU A 168 1.42 21.77 3.69
N GLN A 169 1.30 22.95 4.31
CA GLN A 169 1.12 23.07 5.76
C GLN A 169 -0.25 22.58 6.21
N TRP A 170 -1.29 22.88 5.44
CA TRP A 170 -2.64 22.39 5.72
C TRP A 170 -2.72 20.86 5.56
N GLY A 171 -2.16 20.32 4.48
CA GLY A 171 -2.10 18.88 4.28
C GLY A 171 -1.37 18.15 5.40
N ALA A 172 -0.21 18.65 5.83
CA ALA A 172 0.58 18.07 6.91
C ALA A 172 -0.09 18.23 8.30
N SER A 173 -0.77 19.33 8.56
CA SER A 173 -1.52 19.54 9.81
C SER A 173 -2.72 18.62 9.91
N LEU A 174 -3.50 18.52 8.82
CA LEU A 174 -4.62 17.60 8.70
C LEU A 174 -4.17 16.15 8.91
N GLN A 175 -3.05 15.76 8.31
CA GLN A 175 -2.45 14.43 8.48
C GLN A 175 -2.18 14.09 9.95
N ARG A 176 -1.63 15.03 10.73
CA ARG A 176 -1.35 14.79 12.15
C ARG A 176 -2.63 14.51 12.94
N TRP A 177 -3.66 15.34 12.76
CA TRP A 177 -4.94 15.16 13.45
C TRP A 177 -5.60 13.83 13.10
N LEU A 178 -5.65 13.49 11.81
CA LEU A 178 -6.24 12.25 11.33
C LEU A 178 -5.46 11.01 11.82
N THR A 179 -4.13 11.13 12.01
CA THR A 179 -3.31 10.05 12.59
C THR A 179 -3.64 9.82 14.06
N TRP A 180 -3.86 10.89 14.86
CA TRP A 180 -4.28 10.73 16.25
C TRP A 180 -5.64 10.06 16.36
N ILE A 181 -6.61 10.43 15.51
CA ILE A 181 -7.95 9.85 15.51
C ILE A 181 -7.88 8.34 15.24
N LYS A 182 -7.06 7.88 14.29
CA LYS A 182 -6.92 6.44 14.02
C LYS A 182 -6.30 5.67 15.19
N LEU A 183 -5.30 6.22 15.86
CA LEU A 183 -4.71 5.57 17.03
C LEU A 183 -5.72 5.48 18.18
N VAL A 184 -6.53 6.51 18.38
CA VAL A 184 -7.63 6.51 19.35
C VAL A 184 -8.67 5.45 18.95
N ALA A 185 -9.04 5.33 17.69
CA ALA A 185 -9.97 4.31 17.20
C ALA A 185 -9.48 2.88 17.50
N ILE A 186 -8.21 2.61 17.22
CA ILE A 186 -7.58 1.32 17.52
C ILE A 186 -7.59 1.05 19.04
N ALA A 187 -7.23 2.04 19.85
CA ALA A 187 -7.22 1.89 21.31
C ALA A 187 -8.64 1.64 21.86
N ILE A 188 -9.65 2.36 21.39
CA ILE A 188 -11.06 2.17 21.80
C ILE A 188 -11.50 0.75 21.46
N LEU A 189 -11.19 0.27 20.26
CA LEU A 189 -11.57 -1.07 19.81
C LEU A 189 -10.92 -2.14 20.69
N LEU A 190 -9.61 -2.07 20.92
CA LEU A 190 -8.88 -3.03 21.76
C LEU A 190 -9.36 -3.00 23.23
N LEU A 191 -9.60 -1.82 23.79
CA LEU A 191 -10.14 -1.67 25.14
C LEU A 191 -11.58 -2.20 25.23
N GLY A 192 -12.38 -2.00 24.18
CA GLY A 192 -13.72 -2.56 24.07
C GLY A 192 -13.71 -4.08 24.09
N VAL A 193 -12.79 -4.70 23.35
CA VAL A 193 -12.61 -6.16 23.33
C VAL A 193 -12.23 -6.70 24.71
N MET A 194 -11.29 -6.04 25.42
CA MET A 194 -10.86 -6.46 26.77
C MET A 194 -11.99 -6.40 27.81
N LYS A 195 -12.98 -5.52 27.62
CA LYS A 195 -14.14 -5.37 28.52
C LYS A 195 -15.37 -6.14 28.06
N SER A 196 -15.31 -6.75 26.85
CA SER A 196 -16.46 -7.43 26.26
C SER A 196 -16.67 -8.81 26.85
N SER A 197 -17.92 -9.13 27.22
CA SER A 197 -18.35 -10.47 27.61
C SER A 197 -18.83 -11.31 26.41
N VAL A 198 -18.85 -10.75 25.21
CA VAL A 198 -19.42 -11.41 24.00
C VAL A 198 -18.39 -12.29 23.30
N GLY A 199 -17.10 -12.05 23.51
CA GLY A 199 -16.03 -12.79 22.84
C GLY A 199 -15.88 -14.23 23.33
N SER A 200 -15.32 -15.08 22.47
CA SER A 200 -15.03 -16.47 22.80
C SER A 200 -13.63 -16.88 22.34
N LEU A 201 -12.91 -17.59 23.24
CA LEU A 201 -11.64 -18.22 22.90
C LEU A 201 -11.82 -19.44 21.99
N SER A 202 -13.04 -20.04 21.94
CA SER A 202 -13.32 -21.17 21.03
C SER A 202 -13.15 -20.76 19.56
N HIS A 203 -13.41 -19.50 19.21
CA HIS A 203 -13.27 -18.99 17.84
C HIS A 203 -11.87 -19.21 17.27
N PHE A 204 -10.82 -19.23 18.11
CA PHE A 204 -9.44 -19.46 17.65
C PHE A 204 -9.19 -20.90 17.19
N SER A 205 -9.97 -21.86 17.68
CA SER A 205 -9.88 -23.27 17.29
C SER A 205 -10.84 -23.66 16.17
N GLU A 206 -11.84 -22.82 15.90
CA GLU A 206 -12.81 -23.06 14.83
C GLU A 206 -12.15 -22.84 13.46
N THR A 207 -12.51 -23.67 12.48
CA THR A 207 -12.07 -23.54 11.10
C THR A 207 -13.26 -23.53 10.16
N LEU A 208 -13.13 -22.83 9.03
CA LEU A 208 -14.17 -22.88 8.00
C LEU A 208 -14.16 -24.25 7.31
N PRO A 209 -15.33 -24.73 6.85
CA PRO A 209 -15.42 -25.94 6.03
C PRO A 209 -14.63 -25.82 4.71
N SER A 210 -14.45 -24.61 4.22
CA SER A 210 -13.68 -24.27 3.02
C SER A 210 -12.17 -24.13 3.25
N LYS A 211 -11.66 -24.49 4.44
CA LYS A 211 -10.22 -24.45 4.74
C LYS A 211 -9.45 -25.27 3.69
N PRO A 212 -8.48 -24.65 3.00
CA PRO A 212 -7.75 -25.32 1.93
C PRO A 212 -6.81 -26.40 2.50
N GLU A 213 -6.62 -27.48 1.71
CA GLU A 213 -5.73 -28.59 2.03
C GLU A 213 -4.72 -28.84 0.89
N GLY A 214 -3.62 -29.50 1.21
CA GLY A 214 -2.58 -29.80 0.24
C GLY A 214 -2.01 -28.58 -0.46
N TRP A 215 -1.86 -28.63 -1.77
CA TRP A 215 -1.32 -27.53 -2.56
C TRP A 215 -2.20 -26.29 -2.60
N ALA A 216 -3.51 -26.42 -2.42
CA ALA A 216 -4.41 -25.27 -2.32
C ALA A 216 -4.09 -24.39 -1.11
N THR A 217 -3.49 -24.94 -0.05
CA THR A 217 -2.99 -24.21 1.11
C THR A 217 -1.92 -23.19 0.70
N VAL A 218 -0.99 -23.56 -0.17
CA VAL A 218 0.08 -22.65 -0.62
C VAL A 218 -0.52 -21.46 -1.37
N ALA A 219 -1.45 -21.72 -2.30
CA ALA A 219 -2.14 -20.66 -3.04
C ALA A 219 -2.92 -19.72 -2.10
N ALA A 220 -3.62 -20.28 -1.10
CA ALA A 220 -4.36 -19.50 -0.11
C ALA A 220 -3.42 -18.62 0.76
N TRP A 221 -2.27 -19.15 1.18
CA TRP A 221 -1.28 -18.37 1.89
C TRP A 221 -0.70 -17.25 1.05
N MET A 222 -0.40 -17.49 -0.24
CA MET A 222 0.12 -16.45 -1.12
C MET A 222 -0.91 -15.35 -1.39
N ALA A 223 -2.19 -15.71 -1.57
CA ALA A 223 -3.27 -14.75 -1.71
C ALA A 223 -3.48 -13.92 -0.43
N ALA A 224 -3.48 -14.57 0.74
CA ALA A 224 -3.58 -13.87 2.02
C ALA A 224 -2.35 -12.98 2.30
N LEU A 225 -1.14 -13.42 1.92
CA LEU A 225 0.08 -12.62 2.01
C LEU A 225 0.01 -11.39 1.11
N SER A 226 -0.57 -11.47 -0.10
CA SER A 226 -0.82 -10.28 -0.95
C SER A 226 -1.66 -9.25 -0.20
N GLY A 227 -2.75 -9.67 0.44
CA GLY A 227 -3.57 -8.82 1.28
C GLY A 227 -2.82 -8.22 2.47
N ALA A 228 -1.99 -9.01 3.16
CA ALA A 228 -1.18 -8.55 4.27
C ALA A 228 -0.10 -7.56 3.80
N PHE A 229 0.59 -7.81 2.69
CA PHE A 229 1.59 -6.91 2.13
C PHE A 229 1.01 -5.56 1.72
N TRP A 230 -0.22 -5.55 1.19
CA TRP A 230 -0.93 -4.29 1.02
C TRP A 230 -1.19 -3.59 2.36
N GLY A 231 -1.52 -4.34 3.41
CA GLY A 231 -1.65 -3.80 4.76
C GLY A 231 -0.36 -3.17 5.30
N TYR A 232 0.80 -3.73 4.96
CA TYR A 232 2.12 -3.20 5.32
C TYR A 232 2.64 -2.14 4.34
N GLU A 233 1.97 -1.88 3.20
CA GLU A 233 2.44 -0.88 2.22
C GLU A 233 2.58 0.50 2.86
N GLY A 234 3.57 1.27 2.40
CA GLY A 234 3.91 2.57 2.96
C GLY A 234 5.18 2.59 3.82
N TRP A 235 5.74 1.44 4.20
CA TRP A 235 6.99 1.38 4.94
C TRP A 235 8.14 2.09 4.22
N ASN A 236 8.13 2.05 2.90
CA ASN A 236 9.18 2.62 2.05
C ASN A 236 9.10 4.16 1.94
N ASN A 237 7.98 4.78 2.33
CA ASN A 237 7.76 6.23 2.21
C ASN A 237 8.81 7.07 2.95
N ILE A 238 9.40 6.53 4.03
CA ILE A 238 10.50 7.19 4.75
C ILE A 238 11.71 7.44 3.85
N THR A 239 11.96 6.56 2.87
CA THR A 239 13.11 6.70 1.95
C THR A 239 12.92 7.88 1.00
N PHE A 240 11.68 8.26 0.68
CA PHE A 240 11.36 9.40 -0.18
C PHE A 240 11.74 10.74 0.44
N VAL A 241 11.80 10.81 1.77
CA VAL A 241 12.14 12.00 2.55
C VAL A 241 13.50 11.89 3.24
N SER A 242 14.38 10.97 2.81
CA SER A 242 15.69 10.73 3.43
C SER A 242 16.53 12.00 3.56
N GLY A 243 16.43 12.93 2.60
CA GLY A 243 17.13 14.22 2.64
C GLY A 243 16.64 15.18 3.73
N GLU A 244 15.47 14.94 4.33
CA GLU A 244 14.87 15.77 5.38
C GLU A 244 15.13 15.21 6.80
N ILE A 245 15.74 14.01 6.91
CA ILE A 245 15.96 13.31 8.18
C ILE A 245 17.28 13.74 8.82
N LYS A 246 17.25 14.07 10.11
CA LYS A 246 18.46 14.26 10.92
C LYS A 246 19.10 12.90 11.20
N GLU A 247 20.42 12.84 11.16
CA GLU A 247 21.19 11.59 11.39
C GLU A 247 20.58 10.39 10.63
N PRO A 248 20.42 10.49 9.27
CA PRO A 248 19.71 9.47 8.50
C PRO A 248 20.30 8.08 8.67
N GLN A 249 21.60 7.96 8.91
CA GLN A 249 22.34 6.72 9.12
C GLN A 249 21.82 5.91 10.31
N ARG A 250 21.35 6.59 11.35
CA ARG A 250 20.78 6.01 12.58
C ARG A 250 19.27 5.95 12.51
N ASN A 251 18.64 7.07 12.12
CA ASN A 251 17.21 7.25 12.28
C ASN A 251 16.39 6.50 11.24
N ILE A 252 16.89 6.28 10.01
CA ILE A 252 16.18 5.50 8.99
C ILE A 252 16.06 4.02 9.40
N PRO A 253 17.17 3.28 9.66
CA PRO A 253 17.08 1.87 10.03
C PRO A 253 16.26 1.65 11.30
N LEU A 254 16.48 2.49 12.32
CA LEU A 254 15.80 2.36 13.61
C LEU A 254 14.31 2.64 13.49
N SER A 255 13.91 3.62 12.68
CA SER A 255 12.50 3.92 12.43
C SER A 255 11.79 2.81 11.67
N LEU A 256 12.44 2.21 10.69
CA LEU A 256 11.90 1.06 9.96
C LEU A 256 11.73 -0.15 10.88
N PHE A 257 12.74 -0.47 11.68
CA PHE A 257 12.67 -1.59 12.62
C PHE A 257 11.56 -1.41 13.66
N ILE A 258 11.58 -0.28 14.40
CA ILE A 258 10.59 0.01 15.45
C ILE A 258 9.19 0.17 14.85
N GLY A 259 9.09 0.91 13.73
CA GLY A 259 7.81 1.15 13.07
C GLY A 259 7.14 -0.14 12.59
N LEU A 260 7.88 -1.04 11.93
CA LEU A 260 7.34 -2.33 11.48
C LEU A 260 7.00 -3.25 12.64
N LEU A 261 7.80 -3.26 13.72
CA LEU A 261 7.48 -4.03 14.92
C LEU A 261 6.16 -3.56 15.55
N ILE A 262 5.97 -2.25 15.71
CA ILE A 262 4.72 -1.67 16.20
C ILE A 262 3.56 -2.05 15.29
N CYS A 263 3.70 -1.91 13.97
CA CYS A 263 2.63 -2.24 13.03
C CYS A 263 2.27 -3.73 13.07
N THR A 264 3.26 -4.63 13.15
CA THR A 264 3.03 -6.06 13.27
C THR A 264 2.26 -6.41 14.56
N LEU A 265 2.68 -5.84 15.70
CA LEU A 265 1.97 -6.02 16.97
C LEU A 265 0.54 -5.51 16.90
N VAL A 266 0.30 -4.34 16.34
CA VAL A 266 -1.04 -3.77 16.16
C VAL A 266 -1.90 -4.67 15.25
N TYR A 267 -1.36 -5.15 14.12
CA TYR A 267 -2.13 -5.95 13.17
C TYR A 267 -2.50 -7.32 13.73
N VAL A 268 -1.56 -7.97 14.41
CA VAL A 268 -1.82 -9.24 15.11
C VAL A 268 -2.85 -9.03 16.22
N SER A 269 -2.69 -7.98 17.05
CA SER A 269 -3.61 -7.68 18.15
C SER A 269 -5.02 -7.36 17.66
N LEU A 270 -5.18 -6.55 16.61
CA LEU A 270 -6.48 -6.23 16.02
C LEU A 270 -7.13 -7.45 15.38
N SER A 271 -6.36 -8.25 14.62
CA SER A 271 -6.89 -9.47 14.01
C SER A 271 -7.30 -10.50 15.07
N ALA A 272 -6.52 -10.64 16.15
CA ALA A 272 -6.89 -11.47 17.29
C ALA A 272 -8.17 -10.94 18.00
N ALA A 273 -8.30 -9.62 18.13
CA ALA A 273 -9.49 -9.00 18.68
C ALA A 273 -10.74 -9.26 17.81
N PHE A 274 -10.61 -9.19 16.50
CA PHE A 274 -11.70 -9.52 15.57
C PHE A 274 -12.10 -10.99 15.67
N VAL A 275 -11.13 -11.91 15.70
CA VAL A 275 -11.37 -13.35 15.88
C VAL A 275 -12.01 -13.66 17.24
N TYR A 276 -11.59 -12.97 18.30
CA TYR A 276 -12.17 -13.16 19.63
C TYR A 276 -13.66 -12.80 19.64
N ILE A 277 -14.06 -11.71 18.99
CA ILE A 277 -15.44 -11.20 18.96
C ILE A 277 -16.30 -11.89 17.90
N LEU A 278 -15.76 -12.14 16.71
CA LEU A 278 -16.46 -12.69 15.55
C LEU A 278 -16.06 -14.17 15.35
N SER A 279 -17.03 -15.04 15.13
CA SER A 279 -16.70 -16.38 14.64
C SER A 279 -16.00 -16.31 13.28
N PRO A 280 -15.17 -17.29 12.88
CA PRO A 280 -14.50 -17.31 11.59
C PRO A 280 -15.45 -17.14 10.40
N SER A 281 -16.66 -17.74 10.46
CA SER A 281 -17.68 -17.61 9.43
C SER A 281 -18.26 -16.19 9.35
N ALA A 282 -18.56 -15.58 10.48
CA ALA A 282 -19.05 -14.20 10.55
C ALA A 282 -17.98 -13.22 10.04
N MET A 283 -16.71 -13.44 10.41
CA MET A 283 -15.61 -12.61 9.96
C MET A 283 -15.37 -12.74 8.45
N ALA A 284 -15.39 -13.95 7.90
CA ALA A 284 -15.17 -14.19 6.47
C ALA A 284 -16.27 -13.59 5.58
N GLY A 285 -17.51 -13.52 6.09
CA GLY A 285 -18.67 -12.92 5.40
C GLY A 285 -18.83 -11.42 5.61
N SER A 286 -17.97 -10.77 6.42
CA SER A 286 -18.12 -9.36 6.78
C SER A 286 -17.53 -8.44 5.71
N SER A 287 -18.30 -7.42 5.34
CA SER A 287 -17.82 -6.29 4.53
C SER A 287 -17.16 -5.19 5.38
N TRP A 288 -17.43 -5.16 6.69
CA TRP A 288 -16.97 -4.13 7.63
C TRP A 288 -16.56 -4.74 8.97
N VAL A 289 -15.52 -5.57 8.99
CA VAL A 289 -15.10 -6.39 10.15
C VAL A 289 -15.02 -5.59 11.45
N ALA A 290 -14.38 -4.41 11.41
CA ALA A 290 -14.25 -3.56 12.59
C ALA A 290 -15.60 -3.06 13.12
N SER A 291 -16.51 -2.70 12.21
CA SER A 291 -17.86 -2.21 12.53
C SER A 291 -18.74 -3.33 13.10
N ASP A 292 -18.64 -4.54 12.51
CA ASP A 292 -19.40 -5.70 12.97
C ASP A 292 -18.91 -6.18 14.35
N ALA A 293 -17.60 -6.21 14.59
CA ALA A 293 -17.06 -6.48 15.90
C ALA A 293 -17.53 -5.43 16.94
N ALA A 294 -17.50 -4.14 16.57
CA ALA A 294 -17.97 -3.07 17.44
C ALA A 294 -19.50 -3.13 17.68
N ARG A 295 -20.27 -3.61 16.72
CA ARG A 295 -21.73 -3.83 16.86
C ARG A 295 -22.05 -4.85 17.93
N LEU A 296 -21.30 -5.95 17.97
CA LEU A 296 -21.50 -6.97 18.99
C LEU A 296 -21.15 -6.48 20.39
N MET A 297 -20.16 -5.60 20.52
CA MET A 297 -19.70 -5.07 21.81
C MET A 297 -20.56 -3.89 22.32
N GLY A 298 -20.94 -2.98 21.43
CA GLY A 298 -21.58 -1.70 21.79
C GLY A 298 -22.83 -1.36 20.97
N GLY A 299 -23.44 -2.35 20.34
CA GLY A 299 -24.65 -2.19 19.53
C GLY A 299 -24.44 -1.27 18.31
N VAL A 300 -25.54 -0.70 17.82
CA VAL A 300 -25.53 0.17 16.63
C VAL A 300 -24.64 1.41 16.84
N MET A 301 -24.62 1.97 18.05
CA MET A 301 -23.80 3.13 18.36
C MET A 301 -22.30 2.80 18.31
N GLY A 302 -21.88 1.66 18.86
CA GLY A 302 -20.49 1.19 18.78
C GLY A 302 -20.05 1.00 17.33
N ALA A 303 -20.88 0.36 16.51
CA ALA A 303 -20.61 0.19 15.08
C ALA A 303 -20.46 1.53 14.36
N ALA A 304 -21.40 2.49 14.58
CA ALA A 304 -21.36 3.79 13.94
C ALA A 304 -20.10 4.59 14.33
N ILE A 305 -19.71 4.59 15.60
CA ILE A 305 -18.50 5.28 16.09
C ILE A 305 -17.25 4.69 15.39
N ILE A 306 -17.07 3.38 15.42
CA ILE A 306 -15.89 2.74 14.82
C ILE A 306 -15.88 2.94 13.30
N THR A 307 -17.02 2.79 12.63
CA THR A 307 -17.13 3.08 11.19
C THR A 307 -16.70 4.51 10.87
N GLY A 308 -17.23 5.49 11.61
CA GLY A 308 -16.84 6.90 11.44
C GLY A 308 -15.35 7.14 11.66
N MET A 309 -14.76 6.51 12.68
CA MET A 309 -13.32 6.59 12.95
C MET A 309 -12.49 5.95 11.83
N VAL A 310 -12.93 4.84 11.24
CA VAL A 310 -12.26 4.21 10.08
C VAL A 310 -12.33 5.14 8.86
N VAL A 311 -13.49 5.76 8.57
CA VAL A 311 -13.64 6.76 7.50
C VAL A 311 -12.63 7.89 7.70
N VAL A 312 -12.56 8.48 8.89
CA VAL A 312 -11.63 9.58 9.20
C VAL A 312 -10.16 9.11 9.09
N SER A 313 -9.86 7.90 9.56
CA SER A 313 -8.53 7.29 9.44
C SER A 313 -8.08 7.15 7.99
N THR A 314 -8.96 6.62 7.13
CA THR A 314 -8.66 6.38 5.72
C THR A 314 -8.58 7.67 4.92
N LEU A 315 -9.38 8.70 5.25
CA LEU A 315 -9.20 10.06 4.73
C LEU A 315 -7.79 10.59 5.03
N GLY A 316 -7.31 10.39 6.26
CA GLY A 316 -5.96 10.79 6.65
C GLY A 316 -4.87 10.05 5.86
N ALA A 317 -5.00 8.74 5.73
CA ALA A 317 -4.05 7.94 4.97
C ALA A 317 -4.03 8.35 3.48
N THR A 318 -5.19 8.60 2.88
CA THR A 318 -5.30 9.11 1.49
C THR A 318 -4.59 10.45 1.34
N ASN A 319 -4.83 11.41 2.25
CA ASN A 319 -4.16 12.71 2.20
C ASN A 319 -2.62 12.56 2.30
N GLY A 320 -2.13 11.75 3.24
CA GLY A 320 -0.70 11.50 3.42
C GLY A 320 -0.04 10.83 2.21
N ASN A 321 -0.74 9.88 1.60
CA ASN A 321 -0.26 9.20 0.38
C ASN A 321 -0.19 10.18 -0.80
N ILE A 322 -1.24 10.96 -1.08
CA ILE A 322 -1.24 11.97 -2.14
C ILE A 322 -0.07 12.94 -1.95
N LEU A 323 0.16 13.39 -0.71
CA LEU A 323 1.25 14.31 -0.40
C LEU A 323 2.63 13.68 -0.67
N SER A 324 2.87 12.44 -0.23
CA SER A 324 4.18 11.78 -0.33
C SER A 324 4.48 11.28 -1.74
N THR A 325 3.51 10.66 -2.41
CA THR A 325 3.71 10.06 -3.74
C THR A 325 3.96 11.08 -4.84
N ALA A 326 3.43 12.30 -4.70
CA ALA A 326 3.71 13.40 -5.62
C ALA A 326 5.21 13.77 -5.69
N ARG A 327 6.01 13.49 -4.64
CA ARG A 327 7.46 13.72 -4.65
C ARG A 327 8.20 12.78 -5.60
N VAL A 328 7.74 11.54 -5.75
CA VAL A 328 8.33 10.59 -6.71
C VAL A 328 8.04 11.04 -8.14
N THR A 329 6.82 11.46 -8.43
CA THR A 329 6.42 11.99 -9.73
C THR A 329 7.14 13.31 -10.04
N TYR A 330 7.34 14.18 -9.04
CA TYR A 330 8.18 15.36 -9.15
C TYR A 330 9.63 15.00 -9.51
N ALA A 331 10.24 14.02 -8.82
CA ALA A 331 11.61 13.59 -9.10
C ALA A 331 11.74 12.98 -10.51
N LEU A 332 10.76 12.21 -10.97
CA LEU A 332 10.68 11.72 -12.34
C LEU A 332 10.64 12.88 -13.34
N GLY A 333 9.82 13.89 -13.08
CA GLY A 333 9.70 15.09 -13.93
C GLY A 333 10.99 15.92 -13.95
N ALA A 334 11.63 16.13 -12.80
CA ALA A 334 12.87 16.89 -12.70
C ALA A 334 14.05 16.23 -13.42
N SER A 335 14.03 14.91 -13.60
CA SER A 335 15.08 14.12 -14.24
C SER A 335 14.80 13.72 -15.68
N ASN A 336 13.56 13.89 -16.17
CA ASN A 336 13.14 13.44 -17.49
C ASN A 336 12.37 14.52 -18.25
N ARG A 337 12.78 14.79 -19.51
CA ARG A 337 12.16 15.83 -20.35
C ARG A 337 10.69 15.59 -20.69
N LEU A 338 10.26 14.32 -20.81
CA LEU A 338 8.87 13.98 -21.12
C LEU A 338 7.89 14.50 -20.06
N PHE A 339 8.32 14.45 -18.81
CA PHE A 339 7.53 14.88 -17.65
C PHE A 339 8.09 16.16 -17.01
N SER A 340 8.93 16.95 -17.71
CA SER A 340 9.62 18.11 -17.14
C SER A 340 8.68 19.11 -16.46
N TRP A 341 7.49 19.30 -17.01
CA TRP A 341 6.45 20.15 -16.42
C TRP A 341 5.94 19.65 -15.07
N ALA A 342 6.01 18.31 -14.80
CA ALA A 342 5.68 17.75 -13.50
C ALA A 342 6.81 17.94 -12.47
N GLY A 343 8.04 18.21 -12.93
CA GLY A 343 9.21 18.56 -12.13
C GLY A 343 9.29 20.03 -11.71
N GLU A 344 8.22 20.81 -11.86
CA GLU A 344 8.16 22.22 -11.50
C GLU A 344 7.51 22.42 -10.13
N ILE A 345 8.04 23.37 -9.35
CA ILE A 345 7.44 23.83 -8.10
C ILE A 345 6.58 25.06 -8.39
N HIS A 346 5.34 25.05 -7.93
CA HIS A 346 4.44 26.18 -8.11
C HIS A 346 4.99 27.45 -7.42
N PRO A 347 5.19 28.58 -8.14
CA PRO A 347 5.91 29.75 -7.62
C PRO A 347 5.23 30.40 -6.40
N ARG A 348 3.89 30.36 -6.34
CA ARG A 348 3.12 30.96 -5.23
C ARG A 348 2.92 30.03 -4.05
N PHE A 349 2.68 28.74 -4.29
CA PHE A 349 2.28 27.78 -3.24
C PHE A 349 3.44 26.92 -2.74
N ASN A 350 4.59 26.94 -3.42
CA ASN A 350 5.75 26.09 -3.12
C ASN A 350 5.41 24.58 -3.05
N THR A 351 4.47 24.14 -3.88
CA THR A 351 4.01 22.76 -3.99
C THR A 351 4.35 22.19 -5.35
N PRO A 352 4.54 20.86 -5.48
CA PRO A 352 4.70 20.19 -6.79
C PRO A 352 3.33 20.04 -7.47
N GLY A 353 2.69 21.18 -7.80
CA GLY A 353 1.29 21.24 -8.21
C GLY A 353 0.98 20.40 -9.44
N ASN A 354 1.86 20.43 -10.46
CA ASN A 354 1.69 19.65 -11.67
C ASN A 354 1.80 18.13 -11.41
N ALA A 355 2.74 17.71 -10.54
CA ALA A 355 2.87 16.31 -10.15
C ALA A 355 1.65 15.82 -9.35
N LEU A 356 1.09 16.66 -8.47
CA LEU A 356 -0.14 16.36 -7.73
C LEU A 356 -1.31 16.10 -8.67
N TRP A 357 -1.54 16.98 -9.65
CA TRP A 357 -2.64 16.81 -10.61
C TRP A 357 -2.41 15.66 -11.59
N LEU A 358 -1.17 15.40 -12.01
CA LEU A 358 -0.85 14.24 -12.83
C LEU A 358 -1.18 12.94 -12.09
N ASN A 359 -0.76 12.82 -10.82
CA ASN A 359 -1.13 11.68 -9.98
C ASN A 359 -2.64 11.55 -9.82
N ALA A 360 -3.36 12.66 -9.57
CA ALA A 360 -4.81 12.63 -9.40
C ALA A 360 -5.54 12.15 -10.64
N ILE A 361 -5.19 12.69 -11.83
CA ILE A 361 -5.78 12.28 -13.10
C ILE A 361 -5.56 10.79 -13.33
N TRP A 362 -4.33 10.30 -13.13
CA TRP A 362 -4.02 8.90 -13.32
C TRP A 362 -4.74 8.01 -12.29
N THR A 363 -4.80 8.45 -11.03
CA THR A 363 -5.56 7.76 -9.96
C THR A 363 -7.04 7.64 -10.34
N ILE A 364 -7.66 8.71 -10.89
CA ILE A 364 -9.05 8.70 -11.35
C ILE A 364 -9.26 7.69 -12.49
N LEU A 365 -8.34 7.64 -13.46
CA LEU A 365 -8.40 6.64 -14.53
C LEU A 365 -8.34 5.21 -13.98
N LEU A 366 -7.48 4.95 -12.99
CA LEU A 366 -7.41 3.65 -12.33
C LEU A 366 -8.69 3.31 -11.55
N ILE A 367 -9.30 4.28 -10.85
CA ILE A 367 -10.57 4.08 -10.13
C ILE A 367 -11.68 3.70 -11.12
N ILE A 368 -11.77 4.38 -12.25
CA ILE A 368 -12.78 4.07 -13.27
C ILE A 368 -12.56 2.67 -13.85
N SER A 369 -11.30 2.32 -14.15
CA SER A 369 -10.97 1.06 -14.80
C SER A 369 -11.05 -0.17 -13.89
N GLY A 370 -10.99 -0.03 -12.55
CA GLY A 370 -10.77 -1.16 -11.67
C GLY A 370 -11.65 -1.23 -10.42
N SER A 371 -11.60 -2.41 -9.80
CA SER A 371 -12.10 -2.68 -8.46
C SER A 371 -11.00 -2.46 -7.41
N PHE A 372 -11.40 -2.45 -6.12
CA PHE A 372 -10.45 -2.37 -5.02
C PHE A 372 -9.40 -3.50 -5.05
N ASP A 373 -9.84 -4.74 -5.26
CA ASP A 373 -8.94 -5.90 -5.27
C ASP A 373 -7.99 -5.87 -6.47
N MET A 374 -8.48 -5.51 -7.67
CA MET A 374 -7.61 -5.30 -8.84
C MET A 374 -6.50 -4.29 -8.56
N LEU A 375 -6.85 -3.15 -7.96
CA LEU A 375 -5.89 -2.08 -7.67
C LEU A 375 -4.85 -2.52 -6.64
N THR A 376 -5.27 -3.23 -5.58
CA THR A 376 -4.36 -3.69 -4.52
C THR A 376 -3.44 -4.81 -5.00
N ASP A 377 -3.94 -5.77 -5.77
CA ASP A 377 -3.14 -6.90 -6.25
C ASP A 377 -2.11 -6.46 -7.28
N MET A 378 -2.52 -5.61 -8.24
CA MET A 378 -1.63 -5.02 -9.23
C MET A 378 -0.51 -4.19 -8.57
N LEU A 379 -0.87 -3.36 -7.58
CA LEU A 379 0.06 -2.54 -6.81
C LEU A 379 1.10 -3.42 -6.09
N VAL A 380 0.64 -4.40 -5.32
CA VAL A 380 1.51 -5.28 -4.53
C VAL A 380 2.45 -6.05 -5.46
N PHE A 381 1.93 -6.62 -6.55
CA PHE A 381 2.74 -7.38 -7.49
C PHE A 381 3.90 -6.54 -8.06
N VAL A 382 3.61 -5.33 -8.57
CA VAL A 382 4.62 -4.48 -9.20
C VAL A 382 5.59 -3.87 -8.16
N SER A 383 5.09 -3.42 -7.01
CA SER A 383 5.96 -2.85 -5.97
C SER A 383 6.93 -3.89 -5.41
N TRP A 384 6.47 -5.13 -5.21
CA TRP A 384 7.32 -6.22 -4.73
C TRP A 384 8.46 -6.58 -5.69
N PHE A 385 8.22 -6.52 -7.01
CA PHE A 385 9.30 -6.65 -7.97
C PHE A 385 10.41 -5.60 -7.71
N PHE A 386 10.05 -4.33 -7.56
CA PHE A 386 11.03 -3.28 -7.32
C PHE A 386 11.66 -3.38 -5.92
N TYR A 387 10.94 -3.85 -4.91
CA TYR A 387 11.52 -4.10 -3.58
C TYR A 387 12.56 -5.22 -3.63
N GLY A 388 12.29 -6.31 -4.36
CA GLY A 388 13.28 -7.35 -4.63
C GLY A 388 14.51 -6.83 -5.35
N MET A 389 14.33 -5.96 -6.35
CA MET A 389 15.43 -5.30 -7.07
C MET A 389 16.26 -4.38 -6.16
N SER A 390 15.64 -3.73 -5.16
CA SER A 390 16.39 -2.96 -4.15
C SER A 390 17.28 -3.87 -3.31
N ALA A 391 16.76 -5.00 -2.82
CA ALA A 391 17.57 -5.97 -2.05
C ALA A 391 18.71 -6.56 -2.90
N LEU A 392 18.45 -6.86 -4.18
CA LEU A 392 19.51 -7.25 -5.13
C LEU A 392 20.54 -6.14 -5.29
N GLY A 393 20.10 -4.89 -5.31
CA GLY A 393 20.96 -3.71 -5.38
C GLY A 393 21.96 -3.63 -4.23
N VAL A 394 21.58 -4.02 -3.01
CA VAL A 394 22.52 -4.10 -1.86
C VAL A 394 23.66 -5.07 -2.15
N ILE A 395 23.33 -6.27 -2.67
CA ILE A 395 24.31 -7.29 -2.99
C ILE A 395 25.25 -6.79 -4.09
N LEU A 396 24.68 -6.24 -5.18
CA LEU A 396 25.47 -5.72 -6.30
C LEU A 396 26.40 -4.58 -5.91
N LEU A 397 25.95 -3.65 -5.07
CA LEU A 397 26.78 -2.56 -4.59
C LEU A 397 27.89 -3.03 -3.66
N ARG A 398 27.68 -4.07 -2.86
CA ARG A 398 28.74 -4.63 -2.02
C ARG A 398 29.80 -5.34 -2.85
N ILE A 399 29.45 -5.91 -3.99
CA ILE A 399 30.40 -6.53 -4.94
C ILE A 399 31.13 -5.45 -5.75
N ARG A 400 30.40 -4.45 -6.29
CA ARG A 400 30.98 -3.44 -7.19
C ARG A 400 31.76 -2.34 -6.46
N MET A 401 31.39 -2.04 -5.23
CA MET A 401 31.94 -0.96 -4.42
C MET A 401 32.23 -1.45 -2.99
N PRO A 402 33.14 -2.42 -2.80
CA PRO A 402 33.43 -3.02 -1.48
C PRO A 402 33.93 -1.99 -0.46
N GLU A 403 34.71 -1.02 -0.89
CA GLU A 403 35.32 0.03 -0.05
C GLU A 403 34.40 1.24 0.20
N ALA A 404 33.21 1.27 -0.38
CA ALA A 404 32.32 2.41 -0.16
C ALA A 404 31.95 2.54 1.32
N PRO A 405 32.00 3.75 1.90
CA PRO A 405 31.62 3.96 3.29
C PRO A 405 30.13 3.67 3.47
N ARG A 406 29.80 2.68 4.30
CA ARG A 406 28.43 2.28 4.64
C ARG A 406 28.15 2.61 6.08
N PRO A 407 27.49 3.75 6.36
CA PRO A 407 27.17 4.14 7.73
C PRO A 407 26.26 3.13 8.45
N TYR A 408 25.36 2.48 7.69
CA TYR A 408 24.57 1.35 8.14
C TYR A 408 24.83 0.15 7.23
N LYS A 409 24.96 -1.02 7.82
CA LYS A 409 25.10 -2.30 7.13
C LYS A 409 23.95 -3.20 7.55
N VAL A 410 23.21 -3.76 6.58
CA VAL A 410 22.11 -4.68 6.90
C VAL A 410 22.64 -5.84 7.76
N PRO A 411 22.01 -6.10 8.92
CA PRO A 411 22.41 -7.20 9.79
C PRO A 411 22.20 -8.54 9.08
N GLY A 412 23.01 -9.55 9.41
CA GLY A 412 22.87 -10.88 8.82
C GLY A 412 23.09 -10.94 7.31
N TYR A 413 23.84 -9.99 6.73
CA TYR A 413 24.25 -10.09 5.32
C TYR A 413 25.14 -11.34 5.09
N PRO A 414 24.96 -12.08 3.97
CA PRO A 414 24.02 -11.81 2.86
C PRO A 414 22.63 -12.42 3.05
N TYR A 415 22.37 -13.12 4.15
CA TYR A 415 21.17 -13.96 4.31
C TYR A 415 19.87 -13.14 4.29
N ILE A 416 19.78 -12.01 4.98
CA ILE A 416 18.56 -11.19 5.03
C ILE A 416 18.14 -10.68 3.64
N PRO A 417 19.02 -10.05 2.84
CA PRO A 417 18.69 -9.70 1.45
C PRO A 417 18.34 -10.91 0.59
N LEU A 418 19.07 -12.04 0.74
CA LEU A 418 18.81 -13.26 -0.04
C LEU A 418 17.43 -13.88 0.29
N ILE A 419 17.08 -13.97 1.59
CA ILE A 419 15.75 -14.44 2.02
C ILE A 419 14.67 -13.58 1.39
N PHE A 420 14.84 -12.26 1.43
CA PHE A 420 13.85 -11.34 0.85
C PHE A 420 13.75 -11.50 -0.68
N ILE A 421 14.86 -11.61 -1.40
CA ILE A 421 14.87 -11.82 -2.85
C ILE A 421 14.21 -13.14 -3.21
N LEU A 422 14.62 -14.24 -2.54
CA LEU A 422 14.05 -15.57 -2.80
C LEU A 422 12.55 -15.59 -2.54
N PHE A 423 12.14 -15.04 -1.39
CA PHE A 423 10.72 -14.93 -1.09
C PHE A 423 9.97 -14.09 -2.13
N THR A 424 10.54 -12.96 -2.54
CA THR A 424 9.94 -12.10 -3.58
C THR A 424 9.73 -12.86 -4.89
N VAL A 425 10.74 -13.61 -5.34
CA VAL A 425 10.61 -14.42 -6.58
C VAL A 425 9.51 -15.47 -6.42
N CYS A 426 9.53 -16.23 -5.32
CA CYS A 426 8.49 -17.23 -5.05
C CYS A 426 7.09 -16.61 -4.99
N PHE A 427 6.96 -15.45 -4.32
CA PHE A 427 5.69 -14.72 -4.20
C PHE A 427 5.18 -14.26 -5.56
N LEU A 428 6.02 -13.62 -6.38
CA LEU A 428 5.63 -13.13 -7.71
C LEU A 428 5.22 -14.27 -8.63
N VAL A 429 5.96 -15.38 -8.64
CA VAL A 429 5.62 -16.56 -9.45
C VAL A 429 4.30 -17.16 -8.98
N ALA A 430 4.12 -17.36 -7.67
CA ALA A 430 2.90 -17.93 -7.13
C ALA A 430 1.67 -17.03 -7.38
N THR A 431 1.81 -15.72 -7.22
CA THR A 431 0.74 -14.75 -7.51
C THR A 431 0.35 -14.80 -8.99
N LEU A 432 1.33 -14.79 -9.90
CA LEU A 432 1.07 -14.84 -11.34
C LEU A 432 0.33 -16.13 -11.72
N VAL A 433 0.78 -17.29 -11.21
CA VAL A 433 0.13 -18.59 -11.46
C VAL A 433 -1.30 -18.60 -10.91
N THR A 434 -1.50 -18.09 -9.70
CA THR A 434 -2.82 -18.02 -9.06
C THR A 434 -3.77 -17.11 -9.84
N ASP A 435 -3.32 -15.92 -10.25
CA ASP A 435 -4.12 -14.98 -11.06
C ASP A 435 -4.57 -15.61 -12.38
N ILE A 436 -3.64 -16.27 -13.08
CA ILE A 436 -3.97 -16.98 -14.33
C ILE A 436 -4.98 -18.10 -14.09
N GLN A 437 -4.80 -18.90 -13.02
CA GLN A 437 -5.75 -19.97 -12.68
C GLN A 437 -7.14 -19.43 -12.32
N GLN A 438 -7.22 -18.35 -11.56
CA GLN A 438 -8.49 -17.72 -11.21
C GLN A 438 -9.21 -17.16 -12.44
N TYR A 439 -8.48 -16.56 -13.37
CA TYR A 439 -9.02 -16.11 -14.65
C TYR A 439 -9.53 -17.28 -15.50
N LEU A 440 -8.75 -18.34 -15.66
CA LEU A 440 -9.14 -19.53 -16.45
C LEU A 440 -10.33 -20.29 -15.86
N THR A 441 -10.50 -20.22 -14.53
CA THR A 441 -11.65 -20.83 -13.83
C THR A 441 -12.86 -19.90 -13.73
N GLY A 442 -12.82 -18.70 -14.33
CA GLY A 442 -13.91 -17.72 -14.32
C GLY A 442 -14.18 -17.07 -12.96
N LYS A 443 -13.26 -17.21 -12.01
CA LYS A 443 -13.38 -16.58 -10.69
C LYS A 443 -13.05 -15.08 -10.71
N THR A 444 -12.18 -14.67 -11.63
CA THR A 444 -11.84 -13.27 -11.87
C THR A 444 -12.02 -12.95 -13.35
N HIS A 445 -12.34 -11.70 -13.63
CA HIS A 445 -12.53 -11.21 -15.02
C HIS A 445 -11.24 -10.68 -15.62
N LEU A 446 -10.17 -10.57 -14.82
CA LEU A 446 -8.94 -9.89 -15.19
C LEU A 446 -7.73 -10.57 -14.53
N ILE A 447 -6.59 -10.60 -15.22
CA ILE A 447 -5.32 -11.06 -14.66
C ILE A 447 -4.57 -9.84 -14.14
N ASN A 448 -4.74 -9.54 -12.84
CA ASN A 448 -4.27 -8.31 -12.19
C ASN A 448 -2.76 -8.11 -12.30
N SER A 449 -1.99 -9.16 -12.09
CA SER A 449 -0.52 -9.15 -12.21
C SER A 449 -0.04 -8.80 -13.62
N LEU A 450 -0.65 -9.39 -14.67
CA LEU A 450 -0.29 -9.08 -16.06
C LEU A 450 -0.66 -7.66 -16.46
N LEU A 451 -1.78 -7.13 -15.99
CA LEU A 451 -2.14 -5.73 -16.22
C LEU A 451 -1.08 -4.80 -15.64
N GLY A 452 -0.66 -5.03 -14.40
CA GLY A 452 0.39 -4.25 -13.75
C GLY A 452 1.72 -4.30 -14.50
N VAL A 453 2.12 -5.49 -14.98
CA VAL A 453 3.31 -5.67 -15.82
C VAL A 453 3.17 -4.93 -17.15
N ALA A 454 2.03 -5.07 -17.84
CA ALA A 454 1.79 -4.42 -19.13
C ALA A 454 1.89 -2.89 -19.01
N ILE A 455 1.22 -2.30 -18.02
CA ILE A 455 1.30 -0.84 -17.75
C ILE A 455 2.74 -0.44 -17.42
N THR A 456 3.46 -1.22 -16.61
CA THR A 456 4.86 -0.94 -16.28
C THR A 456 5.75 -0.96 -17.52
N LEU A 457 5.61 -1.97 -18.39
CA LEU A 457 6.42 -2.10 -19.61
C LEU A 457 6.15 -1.00 -20.65
N LEU A 458 4.96 -0.38 -20.65
CA LEU A 458 4.70 0.82 -21.45
C LEU A 458 5.65 1.99 -21.14
N GLY A 459 6.30 1.98 -19.98
CA GLY A 459 7.38 2.92 -19.67
C GLY A 459 8.60 2.81 -20.58
N LEU A 460 8.90 1.62 -21.13
CA LEU A 460 10.06 1.44 -22.00
C LEU A 460 9.96 2.25 -23.33
N PRO A 461 8.90 2.11 -24.13
CA PRO A 461 8.73 2.93 -25.34
C PRO A 461 8.67 4.42 -25.00
N LEU A 462 8.05 4.82 -23.88
CA LEU A 462 8.02 6.22 -23.44
C LEU A 462 9.43 6.75 -23.12
N TYR A 463 10.30 5.95 -22.50
CA TYR A 463 11.70 6.31 -22.28
C TYR A 463 12.45 6.56 -23.57
N TYR A 464 12.34 5.64 -24.55
CA TYR A 464 13.03 5.78 -25.83
C TYR A 464 12.49 6.94 -26.64
N TRP A 465 11.18 7.16 -26.64
CA TRP A 465 10.57 8.32 -27.30
C TRP A 465 11.05 9.65 -26.68
N SER A 466 11.16 9.71 -25.35
CA SER A 466 11.70 10.90 -24.68
C SER A 466 13.15 11.20 -25.04
N LYS A 467 13.94 10.15 -25.36
CA LYS A 467 15.35 10.28 -25.74
C LYS A 467 15.55 10.62 -27.21
N SER A 468 14.62 10.20 -28.11
CA SER A 468 14.73 10.46 -29.56
C SER A 468 14.46 11.92 -29.92
N LYS A 469 13.89 12.71 -29.01
CA LYS A 469 13.66 14.16 -29.16
C LYS A 469 14.86 15.00 -28.67
N ASN A 470 15.98 14.37 -28.37
CA ASN A 470 17.30 14.96 -28.09
C ASN A 470 18.21 14.80 -29.28
#